data_d4f184f2253e4ec91f6086622c90c2de
#
_entry.id   d4f184f2253e4ec91f6086622c90c2de
#
_cell.length_a   1.000
_cell.length_b   1.000
_cell.length_c   1.000
_cell.angle_alpha   90.00
_cell.angle_beta   90.00
_cell.angle_gamma   90.00
#
_symmetry.space_group_name_H-M   'P 1'
#
loop_
_entity.id
_entity.type
_entity.pdbx_description
1 polymer ?
#
loop_
_entity_poly.entity_id
_entity_poly.type
_entity_poly.pdbx_seq_one_letter_code
_entity_poly.pdbx_strand_id
1 'polypeptide(L)'
;MRKIVFGMAVLALGAGAIRAQEWARQRLEKSPRHQEWVTVKYGNRAVEAFLVFPERKDKATAVVVIHEIMGLTDWVRSVADQLAEAGYIAIAPDLLSGMGPGGGRTTAFPSVDGVREAISKLPPEQITADLNAVVDYVAKLPASNGKVAVAGFCWGGSQSFRFATNRADLAAAFVFYGAGPQEAEPIARIRCPVYGFYGGNDARVNATIAKSEELMKAAAKTFDYVIYEGAGHGFMRSGEAPDATEANRRARDQAWQRWKALLQ
;
A
#
# COMPACT_ATOMS: atom_id res chain seq x y z
N MET A 1 -0.85 60.77 -20.37
CA MET A 1 -0.83 59.34 -20.78
C MET A 1 -0.26 58.49 -19.63
N ARG A 2 -1.11 57.87 -18.82
CA ARG A 2 -0.70 56.97 -17.70
C ARG A 2 -0.63 55.56 -18.25
N LYS A 3 0.53 54.95 -18.22
CA LYS A 3 0.73 53.54 -18.56
C LYS A 3 0.31 52.69 -17.34
N ILE A 4 -0.75 51.89 -17.49
CA ILE A 4 -1.17 50.88 -16.53
C ILE A 4 -0.34 49.62 -16.83
N VAL A 5 0.49 49.24 -15.87
CA VAL A 5 1.23 47.98 -15.89
C VAL A 5 0.33 46.93 -15.24
N PHE A 6 -0.16 45.98 -16.03
CA PHE A 6 -0.84 44.79 -15.53
C PHE A 6 0.22 43.82 -15.01
N GLY A 7 0.31 43.67 -13.69
CA GLY A 7 1.10 42.65 -13.06
C GLY A 7 0.36 41.32 -13.16
N MET A 8 0.89 40.36 -13.91
CA MET A 8 0.43 38.96 -13.90
C MET A 8 0.86 38.30 -12.59
N ALA A 9 -0.08 38.10 -11.69
CA ALA A 9 0.11 37.22 -10.55
C ALA A 9 0.04 35.77 -11.04
N VAL A 10 1.17 35.12 -11.19
CA VAL A 10 1.25 33.67 -11.42
C VAL A 10 0.94 32.98 -10.07
N LEU A 11 -0.23 32.38 -9.97
CA LEU A 11 -0.58 31.55 -8.81
C LEU A 11 0.32 30.30 -8.79
N ALA A 12 1.23 30.27 -7.81
CA ALA A 12 2.03 29.11 -7.45
C ALA A 12 1.17 28.11 -6.65
N LEU A 13 0.24 27.41 -7.30
CA LEU A 13 -0.64 26.39 -6.67
C LEU A 13 -0.23 24.94 -6.99
N GLY A 14 0.98 24.70 -7.50
CA GLY A 14 1.46 23.35 -7.85
C GLY A 14 2.54 22.75 -6.94
N ALA A 15 3.14 23.52 -6.03
CA ALA A 15 4.36 23.11 -5.33
C ALA A 15 4.14 22.32 -4.02
N GLY A 16 2.91 22.29 -3.45
CA GLY A 16 2.65 21.70 -2.13
C GLY A 16 2.62 20.18 -2.12
N ALA A 17 2.02 19.56 -3.12
CA ALA A 17 1.86 18.11 -3.17
C ALA A 17 3.16 17.37 -3.56
N ILE A 18 4.01 17.99 -4.39
CA ILE A 18 5.30 17.43 -4.82
C ILE A 18 6.31 17.46 -3.68
N ARG A 19 6.27 18.49 -2.81
CA ARG A 19 7.13 18.57 -1.62
C ARG A 19 6.74 17.60 -0.52
N ALA A 20 5.51 17.13 -0.47
CA ALA A 20 4.98 16.32 0.65
C ALA A 20 5.63 14.93 0.79
N GLN A 21 6.34 14.42 -0.23
CA GLN A 21 7.03 13.12 -0.18
C GLN A 21 8.48 13.16 -0.70
N GLU A 22 9.07 14.34 -0.78
CA GLU A 22 10.47 14.52 -1.21
C GLU A 22 11.45 13.68 -0.39
N TRP A 23 11.22 13.56 0.92
CA TRP A 23 12.01 12.71 1.81
C TRP A 23 11.94 11.22 1.43
N ALA A 24 10.79 10.74 0.94
CA ALA A 24 10.64 9.36 0.48
C ALA A 24 11.36 9.15 -0.86
N ARG A 25 11.29 10.11 -1.78
CA ARG A 25 12.04 10.11 -3.04
C ARG A 25 13.55 10.07 -2.79
N GLN A 26 14.04 10.93 -1.89
CA GLN A 26 15.46 10.95 -1.52
C GLN A 26 15.94 9.63 -0.90
N ARG A 27 15.08 8.94 -0.13
CA ARG A 27 15.40 7.60 0.39
C ARG A 27 15.58 6.60 -0.75
N LEU A 28 14.67 6.59 -1.73
CA LEU A 28 14.76 5.71 -2.90
C LEU A 28 16.02 5.95 -3.72
N GLU A 29 16.36 7.23 -3.95
CA GLU A 29 17.56 7.61 -4.71
C GLU A 29 18.87 7.22 -4.01
N LYS A 30 18.88 7.14 -2.69
CA LYS A 30 20.04 6.74 -1.88
C LYS A 30 20.07 5.23 -1.58
N SER A 31 19.05 4.50 -1.93
CA SER A 31 18.99 3.07 -1.66
C SER A 31 20.06 2.31 -2.46
N PRO A 32 20.85 1.43 -1.83
CA PRO A 32 21.83 0.59 -2.53
C PRO A 32 21.17 -0.63 -3.20
N ARG A 33 19.89 -0.92 -2.89
CA ARG A 33 19.18 -2.12 -3.34
C ARG A 33 18.80 -2.05 -4.80
N HIS A 34 18.74 -3.21 -5.46
CA HIS A 34 18.23 -3.30 -6.82
C HIS A 34 16.74 -2.99 -6.86
N GLN A 35 16.41 -1.92 -7.59
CA GLN A 35 15.06 -1.42 -7.80
C GLN A 35 14.77 -1.39 -9.30
N GLU A 36 13.62 -1.92 -9.70
CA GLU A 36 13.22 -1.91 -11.11
C GLU A 36 11.71 -1.77 -11.29
N TRP A 37 11.30 -1.30 -12.45
CA TRP A 37 9.92 -1.35 -12.89
C TRP A 37 9.72 -2.58 -13.77
N VAL A 38 8.69 -3.37 -13.43
CA VAL A 38 8.30 -4.56 -14.19
C VAL A 38 6.89 -4.40 -14.72
N THR A 39 6.59 -5.05 -15.83
CA THR A 39 5.24 -5.10 -16.39
C THR A 39 4.69 -6.52 -16.25
N VAL A 40 3.71 -6.69 -15.37
CA VAL A 40 3.01 -7.96 -15.17
C VAL A 40 1.84 -8.04 -16.15
N LYS A 41 1.88 -9.00 -17.08
CA LYS A 41 0.85 -9.15 -18.11
C LYS A 41 -0.05 -10.36 -17.84
N TYR A 42 -1.36 -10.16 -17.99
CA TYR A 42 -2.35 -11.23 -18.00
C TYR A 42 -3.53 -10.84 -18.91
N GLY A 43 -4.01 -11.77 -19.75
CA GLY A 43 -4.99 -11.43 -20.80
C GLY A 43 -4.55 -10.21 -21.60
N ASN A 44 -5.41 -9.23 -21.70
CA ASN A 44 -5.13 -7.95 -22.37
C ASN A 44 -4.68 -6.84 -21.39
N ARG A 45 -4.45 -7.17 -20.13
CA ARG A 45 -4.04 -6.24 -19.07
C ARG A 45 -2.53 -6.25 -18.89
N ALA A 46 -1.94 -5.09 -18.68
CA ALA A 46 -0.55 -4.89 -18.28
C ALA A 46 -0.52 -4.04 -17.02
N VAL A 47 -0.01 -4.58 -15.92
CA VAL A 47 0.14 -3.90 -14.64
C VAL A 47 1.60 -3.54 -14.45
N GLU A 48 1.93 -2.25 -14.38
CA GLU A 48 3.26 -1.81 -14.01
C GLU A 48 3.43 -1.91 -12.50
N ALA A 49 4.54 -2.45 -12.06
CA ALA A 49 4.83 -2.61 -10.64
C ALA A 49 6.28 -2.23 -10.33
N PHE A 50 6.49 -1.63 -9.18
CA PHE A 50 7.81 -1.33 -8.65
C PHE A 50 8.30 -2.50 -7.82
N LEU A 51 9.40 -3.11 -8.22
CA LEU A 51 9.98 -4.30 -7.63
C LEU A 51 11.34 -3.98 -7.00
N VAL A 52 11.54 -4.46 -5.78
CA VAL A 52 12.80 -4.29 -5.04
C VAL A 52 13.25 -5.62 -4.48
N PHE A 53 14.54 -5.91 -4.63
CA PHE A 53 15.16 -7.13 -4.13
C PHE A 53 15.98 -6.87 -2.87
N PRO A 54 15.96 -7.80 -1.90
CA PRO A 54 16.84 -7.75 -0.75
C PRO A 54 18.28 -8.12 -1.14
N GLU A 55 19.25 -7.56 -0.43
CA GLU A 55 20.68 -7.92 -0.57
C GLU A 55 20.98 -9.21 0.21
N ARG A 56 20.51 -10.35 -0.33
CA ARG A 56 20.76 -11.67 0.28
C ARG A 56 20.90 -12.75 -0.80
N LYS A 57 21.61 -13.85 -0.45
CA LYS A 57 21.85 -14.98 -1.34
C LYS A 57 20.69 -15.99 -1.35
N ASP A 58 20.01 -16.13 -0.20
CA ASP A 58 18.93 -17.10 -0.05
C ASP A 58 17.63 -16.56 -0.62
N LYS A 59 16.78 -17.47 -1.06
CA LYS A 59 15.43 -17.15 -1.52
C LYS A 59 14.62 -16.49 -0.41
N ALA A 60 13.89 -15.43 -0.77
CA ALA A 60 13.13 -14.63 0.15
C ALA A 60 11.61 -14.77 -0.04
N THR A 61 10.85 -14.60 1.05
CA THR A 61 9.40 -14.37 0.99
C THR A 61 9.13 -13.05 0.29
N ALA A 62 8.09 -13.00 -0.53
CA ALA A 62 7.67 -11.78 -1.21
C ALA A 62 6.52 -11.09 -0.46
N VAL A 63 6.48 -9.76 -0.57
CA VAL A 63 5.38 -8.94 -0.06
C VAL A 63 4.83 -8.08 -1.20
N VAL A 64 3.54 -8.26 -1.50
CA VAL A 64 2.81 -7.36 -2.41
C VAL A 64 2.31 -6.17 -1.60
N VAL A 65 2.68 -4.95 -2.01
CA VAL A 65 2.38 -3.70 -1.31
C VAL A 65 1.30 -2.92 -2.05
N ILE A 66 0.09 -2.86 -1.48
CA ILE A 66 -1.05 -2.16 -2.08
C ILE A 66 -1.06 -0.70 -1.62
N HIS A 67 -1.03 0.22 -2.56
CA HIS A 67 -0.96 1.66 -2.34
C HIS A 67 -2.22 2.27 -1.69
N GLU A 68 -2.08 3.49 -1.18
CA GLU A 68 -3.18 4.31 -0.65
C GLU A 68 -4.10 4.82 -1.78
N ILE A 69 -5.16 5.57 -1.39
CA ILE A 69 -6.08 6.29 -2.31
C ILE A 69 -5.38 7.35 -3.20
N MET A 70 -4.10 7.60 -2.95
CA MET A 70 -3.27 8.50 -3.76
C MET A 70 -2.47 7.79 -4.85
N GLY A 71 -2.70 6.49 -5.06
CA GLY A 71 -1.97 5.68 -6.04
C GLY A 71 -0.57 5.29 -5.58
N LEU A 72 0.25 4.80 -6.50
CA LEU A 72 1.62 4.38 -6.23
C LEU A 72 2.55 5.59 -6.13
N THR A 73 2.64 6.15 -4.93
CA THR A 73 3.47 7.29 -4.59
C THR A 73 4.91 6.89 -4.23
N ASP A 74 5.80 7.89 -4.11
CA ASP A 74 7.18 7.68 -3.67
C ASP A 74 7.26 7.05 -2.28
N TRP A 75 6.34 7.39 -1.37
CA TRP A 75 6.29 6.77 -0.05
C TRP A 75 5.98 5.27 -0.14
N VAL A 76 5.00 4.84 -0.93
CA VAL A 76 4.68 3.41 -1.08
C VAL A 76 5.86 2.66 -1.69
N ARG A 77 6.55 3.23 -2.69
CA ARG A 77 7.78 2.67 -3.24
C ARG A 77 8.89 2.59 -2.18
N SER A 78 9.01 3.62 -1.33
CA SER A 78 9.95 3.62 -0.20
C SER A 78 9.62 2.55 0.85
N VAL A 79 8.33 2.22 1.07
CA VAL A 79 7.94 1.07 1.91
C VAL A 79 8.41 -0.24 1.29
N ALA A 80 8.28 -0.41 -0.03
CA ALA A 80 8.82 -1.60 -0.72
C ALA A 80 10.34 -1.71 -0.55
N ASP A 81 11.06 -0.60 -0.64
CA ASP A 81 12.50 -0.56 -0.41
C ASP A 81 12.87 -0.92 1.04
N GLN A 82 12.12 -0.44 2.04
CA GLN A 82 12.33 -0.78 3.46
C GLN A 82 12.04 -2.27 3.75
N LEU A 83 11.06 -2.88 3.06
CA LEU A 83 10.83 -4.32 3.15
C LEU A 83 12.01 -5.11 2.57
N ALA A 84 12.58 -4.64 1.48
CA ALA A 84 13.76 -5.25 0.89
C ALA A 84 14.99 -5.10 1.81
N GLU A 85 15.17 -3.96 2.48
CA GLU A 85 16.14 -3.78 3.56
C GLU A 85 15.95 -4.80 4.69
N ALA A 86 14.69 -5.14 5.01
CA ALA A 86 14.36 -6.15 6.02
C ALA A 86 14.50 -7.60 5.53
N GLY A 87 14.92 -7.83 4.27
CA GLY A 87 15.20 -9.16 3.72
C GLY A 87 14.07 -9.80 2.90
N TYR A 88 13.05 -9.05 2.49
CA TYR A 88 11.92 -9.51 1.71
C TYR A 88 11.99 -9.02 0.26
N ILE A 89 11.51 -9.79 -0.70
CA ILE A 89 11.21 -9.25 -2.03
C ILE A 89 9.95 -8.39 -1.88
N ALA A 90 9.96 -7.17 -2.37
CA ALA A 90 8.78 -6.30 -2.29
C ALA A 90 8.35 -5.85 -3.68
N ILE A 91 7.06 -6.01 -3.98
CA ILE A 91 6.47 -5.58 -5.26
C ILE A 91 5.24 -4.71 -5.00
N ALA A 92 5.26 -3.50 -5.53
CA ALA A 92 4.17 -2.53 -5.39
C ALA A 92 3.53 -2.27 -6.76
N PRO A 93 2.37 -2.90 -7.06
CA PRO A 93 1.66 -2.66 -8.31
C PRO A 93 1.05 -1.26 -8.35
N ASP A 94 1.11 -0.63 -9.51
CA ASP A 94 0.31 0.56 -9.82
C ASP A 94 -1.03 0.10 -10.41
N LEU A 95 -2.06 0.03 -9.56
CA LEU A 95 -3.38 -0.46 -9.97
C LEU A 95 -4.10 0.49 -10.95
N LEU A 96 -3.56 1.70 -11.17
CA LEU A 96 -4.01 2.62 -12.21
C LEU A 96 -3.23 2.46 -13.54
N SER A 97 -2.42 1.41 -13.69
CA SER A 97 -1.70 1.13 -14.95
C SER A 97 -2.66 1.13 -16.14
N GLY A 98 -2.33 1.87 -17.18
CA GLY A 98 -3.13 2.00 -18.41
C GLY A 98 -4.38 2.88 -18.29
N MET A 99 -4.68 3.43 -17.11
CA MET A 99 -5.90 4.23 -16.86
C MET A 99 -5.66 5.73 -16.82
N GLY A 100 -4.41 6.14 -16.68
CA GLY A 100 -4.05 7.54 -16.74
C GLY A 100 -4.09 8.11 -18.17
N PRO A 101 -4.05 9.44 -18.31
CA PRO A 101 -3.95 10.10 -19.61
C PRO A 101 -2.88 9.47 -20.50
N GLY A 102 -3.23 9.22 -21.75
CA GLY A 102 -2.32 8.54 -22.71
C GLY A 102 -2.03 7.08 -22.40
N GLY A 103 -2.84 6.40 -21.58
CA GLY A 103 -2.58 5.03 -21.15
C GLY A 103 -1.50 4.92 -20.07
N GLY A 104 -1.21 6.00 -19.37
CA GLY A 104 -0.22 6.05 -18.28
C GLY A 104 -0.73 5.43 -16.97
N ARG A 105 0.09 5.54 -15.95
CA ARG A 105 -0.17 5.08 -14.57
C ARG A 105 -0.42 6.25 -13.61
N THR A 106 -0.37 6.02 -12.29
CA THR A 106 -0.60 7.05 -11.25
C THR A 106 0.08 8.39 -11.57
N THR A 107 1.33 8.37 -12.04
CA THR A 107 2.11 9.59 -12.32
C THR A 107 1.64 10.38 -13.55
N ALA A 108 0.78 9.81 -14.38
CA ALA A 108 0.22 10.50 -15.56
C ALA A 108 -0.97 11.39 -15.21
N PHE A 109 -1.57 11.25 -14.03
CA PHE A 109 -2.69 12.08 -13.62
C PHE A 109 -2.22 13.49 -13.23
N PRO A 110 -2.94 14.54 -13.67
CA PRO A 110 -2.53 15.93 -13.44
C PRO A 110 -2.74 16.37 -11.97
N SER A 111 -3.52 15.63 -11.18
CA SER A 111 -3.82 15.98 -9.80
C SER A 111 -4.07 14.75 -8.92
N VAL A 112 -3.88 14.92 -7.61
CA VAL A 112 -4.22 13.89 -6.62
C VAL A 112 -5.72 13.57 -6.63
N ASP A 113 -6.57 14.55 -6.87
CA ASP A 113 -8.02 14.34 -6.93
C ASP A 113 -8.41 13.47 -8.13
N GLY A 114 -7.75 13.66 -9.29
CA GLY A 114 -7.92 12.78 -10.45
C GLY A 114 -7.49 11.33 -10.16
N VAL A 115 -6.41 11.13 -9.40
CA VAL A 115 -5.98 9.81 -8.92
C VAL A 115 -7.03 9.20 -8.00
N ARG A 116 -7.53 9.95 -7.01
CA ARG A 116 -8.56 9.49 -6.06
C ARG A 116 -9.85 9.08 -6.78
N GLU A 117 -10.28 9.90 -7.74
CA GLU A 117 -11.46 9.61 -8.55
C GLU A 117 -11.27 8.32 -9.36
N ALA A 118 -10.13 8.15 -10.02
CA ALA A 118 -9.82 6.95 -10.78
C ALA A 118 -9.80 5.70 -9.90
N ILE A 119 -9.14 5.74 -8.73
CA ILE A 119 -9.11 4.62 -7.77
C ILE A 119 -10.51 4.28 -7.26
N SER A 120 -11.36 5.27 -6.97
CA SER A 120 -12.72 5.04 -6.50
C SER A 120 -13.62 4.32 -7.53
N LYS A 121 -13.26 4.38 -8.80
CA LYS A 121 -13.96 3.74 -9.92
C LYS A 121 -13.37 2.38 -10.32
N LEU A 122 -12.28 1.93 -9.69
CA LEU A 122 -11.69 0.63 -9.99
C LEU A 122 -12.67 -0.51 -9.68
N PRO A 123 -13.00 -1.37 -10.67
CA PRO A 123 -13.85 -2.53 -10.41
C PRO A 123 -13.15 -3.49 -9.43
N PRO A 124 -13.86 -4.00 -8.41
CA PRO A 124 -13.28 -4.95 -7.44
C PRO A 124 -12.68 -6.19 -8.10
N GLU A 125 -13.29 -6.68 -9.17
CA GLU A 125 -12.83 -7.85 -9.91
C GLU A 125 -11.49 -7.58 -10.63
N GLN A 126 -11.31 -6.38 -11.17
CA GLN A 126 -10.05 -5.97 -11.79
C GLN A 126 -8.94 -5.87 -10.74
N ILE A 127 -9.22 -5.26 -9.58
CA ILE A 127 -8.26 -5.21 -8.47
C ILE A 127 -7.82 -6.62 -8.08
N THR A 128 -8.77 -7.55 -7.95
CA THR A 128 -8.48 -8.94 -7.61
C THR A 128 -7.64 -9.62 -8.69
N ALA A 129 -7.96 -9.42 -9.96
CA ALA A 129 -7.22 -10.01 -11.08
C ALA A 129 -5.79 -9.43 -11.19
N ASP A 130 -5.64 -8.10 -11.05
CA ASP A 130 -4.34 -7.44 -11.03
C ASP A 130 -3.46 -7.99 -9.89
N LEU A 131 -4.01 -8.10 -8.67
CA LEU A 131 -3.27 -8.62 -7.51
C LEU A 131 -2.93 -10.10 -7.65
N ASN A 132 -3.83 -10.92 -8.21
CA ASN A 132 -3.55 -12.33 -8.50
C ASN A 132 -2.36 -12.48 -9.47
N ALA A 133 -2.37 -11.72 -10.57
CA ALA A 133 -1.29 -11.75 -11.54
C ALA A 133 0.06 -11.31 -10.92
N VAL A 134 0.05 -10.29 -10.06
CA VAL A 134 1.25 -9.81 -9.36
C VAL A 134 1.78 -10.84 -8.35
N VAL A 135 0.90 -11.50 -7.59
CA VAL A 135 1.28 -12.60 -6.68
C VAL A 135 1.90 -13.75 -7.46
N ASP A 136 1.25 -14.18 -8.56
CA ASP A 136 1.75 -15.26 -9.40
C ASP A 136 3.10 -14.93 -10.04
N TYR A 137 3.31 -13.68 -10.42
CA TYR A 137 4.56 -13.18 -10.97
C TYR A 137 5.69 -13.25 -9.93
N VAL A 138 5.48 -12.61 -8.76
CA VAL A 138 6.53 -12.50 -7.75
C VAL A 138 6.88 -13.85 -7.10
N ALA A 139 5.89 -14.74 -6.97
CA ALA A 139 6.11 -16.09 -6.44
C ALA A 139 7.04 -16.92 -7.32
N LYS A 140 7.04 -16.69 -8.65
CA LYS A 140 7.84 -17.42 -9.63
C LYS A 140 9.24 -16.85 -9.87
N LEU A 141 9.57 -15.71 -9.27
CA LEU A 141 10.91 -15.12 -9.41
C LEU A 141 11.98 -16.09 -8.87
N PRO A 142 13.15 -16.21 -9.53
CA PRO A 142 14.23 -17.10 -9.07
C PRO A 142 14.67 -16.83 -7.63
N ALA A 143 14.60 -15.56 -7.20
CA ALA A 143 14.93 -15.12 -5.85
C ALA A 143 13.82 -15.40 -4.82
N SER A 144 12.60 -15.77 -5.25
CA SER A 144 11.47 -16.04 -4.37
C SER A 144 11.49 -17.46 -3.83
N ASN A 145 11.10 -17.64 -2.56
CA ASN A 145 10.85 -18.96 -1.97
C ASN A 145 9.42 -19.48 -2.25
N GLY A 146 8.63 -18.75 -3.03
CA GLY A 146 7.26 -19.08 -3.40
C GLY A 146 6.20 -18.60 -2.38
N LYS A 147 6.59 -18.17 -1.18
CA LYS A 147 5.66 -17.59 -0.19
C LYS A 147 5.40 -16.13 -0.48
N VAL A 148 4.14 -15.72 -0.47
CA VAL A 148 3.75 -14.33 -0.72
C VAL A 148 2.79 -13.85 0.36
N ALA A 149 3.12 -12.73 0.99
CA ALA A 149 2.22 -11.98 1.85
C ALA A 149 1.68 -10.74 1.10
N VAL A 150 0.55 -10.21 1.54
CA VAL A 150 0.01 -8.95 1.04
C VAL A 150 -0.05 -7.93 2.16
N ALA A 151 0.32 -6.70 1.88
CA ALA A 151 0.19 -5.57 2.79
C ALA A 151 -0.46 -4.39 2.06
N GLY A 152 -1.32 -3.65 2.74
CA GLY A 152 -1.95 -2.48 2.13
C GLY A 152 -2.23 -1.38 3.14
N PHE A 153 -2.29 -0.16 2.64
CA PHE A 153 -2.39 1.06 3.45
C PHE A 153 -3.64 1.85 3.08
N CYS A 154 -4.42 2.33 4.05
CA CYS A 154 -5.63 3.11 3.83
C CYS A 154 -6.64 2.33 2.95
N TRP A 155 -6.98 2.84 1.79
CA TRP A 155 -7.75 2.12 0.77
C TRP A 155 -7.11 0.76 0.44
N GLY A 156 -5.79 0.73 0.25
CA GLY A 156 -5.04 -0.50 0.03
C GLY A 156 -5.10 -1.46 1.22
N GLY A 157 -5.23 -0.97 2.44
CA GLY A 157 -5.46 -1.80 3.63
C GLY A 157 -6.79 -2.55 3.54
N SER A 158 -7.86 -1.87 3.12
CA SER A 158 -9.14 -2.52 2.85
C SER A 158 -9.04 -3.52 1.70
N GLN A 159 -8.24 -3.21 0.65
CA GLN A 159 -8.01 -4.16 -0.45
C GLN A 159 -7.20 -5.37 0.00
N SER A 160 -6.21 -5.21 0.90
CA SER A 160 -5.45 -6.33 1.47
C SER A 160 -6.38 -7.30 2.22
N PHE A 161 -7.26 -6.78 3.08
CA PHE A 161 -8.22 -7.62 3.78
C PHE A 161 -9.20 -8.31 2.81
N ARG A 162 -9.76 -7.55 1.84
CA ARG A 162 -10.64 -8.09 0.80
C ARG A 162 -9.92 -9.14 -0.06
N PHE A 163 -8.67 -8.92 -0.42
CA PHE A 163 -7.90 -9.87 -1.23
C PHE A 163 -7.66 -11.19 -0.51
N ALA A 164 -7.49 -11.20 0.80
CA ALA A 164 -7.43 -12.43 1.61
C ALA A 164 -8.72 -13.28 1.50
N THR A 165 -9.86 -12.68 1.18
CA THR A 165 -11.10 -13.44 0.90
C THR A 165 -11.15 -14.05 -0.49
N ASN A 166 -10.25 -13.64 -1.40
CA ASN A 166 -10.23 -14.03 -2.80
C ASN A 166 -9.01 -14.88 -3.20
N ARG A 167 -8.00 -14.96 -2.31
CA ARG A 167 -6.77 -15.72 -2.56
C ARG A 167 -6.42 -16.60 -1.37
N ALA A 168 -6.36 -17.92 -1.58
CA ALA A 168 -6.24 -18.91 -0.51
C ALA A 168 -4.80 -19.25 -0.10
N ASP A 169 -3.80 -18.98 -0.93
CA ASP A 169 -2.39 -19.37 -0.75
C ASP A 169 -1.48 -18.23 -0.27
N LEU A 170 -2.06 -17.14 0.26
CA LEU A 170 -1.30 -16.08 0.90
C LEU A 170 -0.69 -16.57 2.23
N ALA A 171 0.56 -16.18 2.48
CA ALA A 171 1.21 -16.44 3.77
C ALA A 171 0.57 -15.61 4.90
N ALA A 172 0.21 -14.35 4.64
CA ALA A 172 -0.49 -13.45 5.56
C ALA A 172 -1.08 -12.26 4.81
N ALA A 173 -2.06 -11.59 5.43
CA ALA A 173 -2.56 -10.29 4.99
C ALA A 173 -2.36 -9.23 6.09
N PHE A 174 -1.70 -8.12 5.75
CA PHE A 174 -1.43 -7.00 6.65
C PHE A 174 -2.29 -5.80 6.26
N VAL A 175 -3.08 -5.32 7.22
CA VAL A 175 -4.10 -4.31 7.03
C VAL A 175 -3.74 -3.06 7.83
N PHE A 176 -3.19 -2.05 7.16
CA PHE A 176 -2.85 -0.78 7.81
C PHE A 176 -3.99 0.21 7.62
N TYR A 177 -4.66 0.57 8.73
CA TYR A 177 -5.77 1.53 8.80
C TYR A 177 -6.80 1.40 7.65
N GLY A 178 -7.12 0.15 7.31
CA GLY A 178 -8.14 -0.22 6.32
C GLY A 178 -9.33 -0.92 6.98
N ALA A 179 -10.53 -0.69 6.43
CA ALA A 179 -11.73 -1.41 6.88
C ALA A 179 -11.74 -2.85 6.36
N GLY A 180 -12.21 -3.78 7.17
CA GLY A 180 -12.44 -5.16 6.78
C GLY A 180 -13.81 -5.38 6.14
N PRO A 181 -14.02 -6.56 5.52
CA PRO A 181 -15.34 -6.99 5.07
C PRO A 181 -16.36 -7.00 6.22
N GLN A 182 -17.59 -6.64 5.91
CA GLN A 182 -18.67 -6.54 6.90
C GLN A 182 -19.70 -7.68 6.77
N GLU A 183 -19.42 -8.66 5.91
CA GLU A 183 -20.28 -9.80 5.62
C GLU A 183 -19.55 -11.13 5.92
N ALA A 184 -20.30 -12.13 6.37
CA ALA A 184 -19.74 -13.40 6.82
C ALA A 184 -19.24 -14.27 5.66
N GLU A 185 -19.94 -14.26 4.52
CA GLU A 185 -19.63 -15.15 3.39
C GLU A 185 -18.22 -14.93 2.81
N PRO A 186 -17.76 -13.69 2.51
CA PRO A 186 -16.39 -13.48 2.08
C PRO A 186 -15.35 -13.92 3.13
N ILE A 187 -15.60 -13.63 4.40
CA ILE A 187 -14.68 -13.94 5.50
C ILE A 187 -14.47 -15.45 5.66
N ALA A 188 -15.49 -16.26 5.44
CA ALA A 188 -15.39 -17.72 5.53
C ALA A 188 -14.34 -18.32 4.57
N ARG A 189 -14.03 -17.63 3.45
CA ARG A 189 -13.05 -18.07 2.46
C ARG A 189 -11.59 -17.79 2.84
N ILE A 190 -11.33 -16.93 3.82
CA ILE A 190 -9.96 -16.57 4.25
C ILE A 190 -9.22 -17.83 4.72
N ARG A 191 -7.97 -17.99 4.29
CA ARG A 191 -7.11 -19.12 4.65
C ARG A 191 -5.81 -18.73 5.34
N CYS A 192 -5.44 -17.45 5.30
CA CYS A 192 -4.25 -16.93 5.95
C CYS A 192 -4.58 -16.12 7.20
N PRO A 193 -3.64 -15.89 8.12
CA PRO A 193 -3.82 -14.92 9.19
C PRO A 193 -3.96 -13.51 8.62
N VAL A 194 -4.80 -12.69 9.27
CA VAL A 194 -4.99 -11.28 8.97
C VAL A 194 -4.52 -10.47 10.16
N TYR A 195 -3.63 -9.50 9.92
CA TYR A 195 -3.04 -8.66 10.95
C TYR A 195 -3.41 -7.19 10.74
N GLY A 196 -4.08 -6.59 11.72
CA GLY A 196 -4.55 -5.21 11.69
C GLY A 196 -3.61 -4.23 12.43
N PHE A 197 -3.45 -3.02 11.86
CA PHE A 197 -2.64 -1.93 12.41
C PHE A 197 -3.45 -0.63 12.32
N TYR A 198 -3.97 -0.14 13.44
CA TYR A 198 -4.97 0.92 13.45
C TYR A 198 -4.51 2.12 14.28
N GLY A 199 -4.84 3.34 13.85
CA GLY A 199 -4.58 4.55 14.64
C GLY A 199 -5.70 4.81 15.64
N GLY A 200 -5.37 5.17 16.89
CA GLY A 200 -6.37 5.43 17.94
C GLY A 200 -7.30 6.60 17.60
N ASN A 201 -6.80 7.59 16.86
CA ASN A 201 -7.56 8.77 16.43
C ASN A 201 -8.24 8.58 15.05
N ASP A 202 -8.41 7.35 14.56
CA ASP A 202 -9.12 7.04 13.31
C ASP A 202 -10.51 6.44 13.61
N ALA A 203 -11.42 7.24 14.14
CA ALA A 203 -12.76 6.80 14.55
C ALA A 203 -13.53 6.12 13.40
N ARG A 204 -13.36 6.60 12.15
CA ARG A 204 -14.05 6.06 10.98
C ARG A 204 -13.67 4.61 10.69
N VAL A 205 -12.39 4.29 10.69
CA VAL A 205 -11.92 2.91 10.44
C VAL A 205 -12.13 2.05 11.68
N ASN A 206 -11.85 2.58 12.87
CA ASN A 206 -11.98 1.82 14.12
C ASN A 206 -13.42 1.35 14.37
N ALA A 207 -14.44 2.09 13.92
CA ALA A 207 -15.84 1.67 13.98
C ALA A 207 -16.14 0.35 13.24
N THR A 208 -15.27 -0.06 12.29
CA THR A 208 -15.44 -1.30 11.51
C THR A 208 -14.76 -2.52 12.15
N ILE A 209 -13.86 -2.32 13.12
CA ILE A 209 -13.01 -3.38 13.68
C ILE A 209 -13.84 -4.43 14.42
N ALA A 210 -14.74 -3.98 15.30
CA ALA A 210 -15.54 -4.89 16.12
C ALA A 210 -16.37 -5.87 15.28
N LYS A 211 -16.94 -5.40 14.16
CA LYS A 211 -17.70 -6.27 13.26
C LYS A 211 -16.79 -7.24 12.51
N SER A 212 -15.64 -6.80 12.03
CA SER A 212 -14.66 -7.69 11.39
C SER A 212 -14.16 -8.75 12.37
N GLU A 213 -13.88 -8.38 13.63
CA GLU A 213 -13.45 -9.32 14.70
C GLU A 213 -14.53 -10.37 14.99
N GLU A 214 -15.79 -9.93 15.17
CA GLU A 214 -16.94 -10.82 15.37
C GLU A 214 -17.02 -11.87 14.24
N LEU A 215 -16.98 -11.41 12.98
CA LEU A 215 -17.12 -12.29 11.82
C LEU A 215 -15.92 -13.22 11.63
N MET A 216 -14.69 -12.74 11.84
CA MET A 216 -13.48 -13.55 11.79
C MET A 216 -13.49 -14.63 12.87
N LYS A 217 -13.90 -14.28 14.10
CA LYS A 217 -14.06 -15.24 15.22
C LYS A 217 -15.14 -16.27 14.93
N ALA A 218 -16.30 -15.86 14.43
CA ALA A 218 -17.39 -16.76 14.07
C ALA A 218 -16.98 -17.76 12.96
N ALA A 219 -16.11 -17.35 12.04
CA ALA A 219 -15.57 -18.20 10.98
C ALA A 219 -14.33 -19.00 11.40
N ALA A 220 -13.91 -18.95 12.67
CA ALA A 220 -12.66 -19.54 13.18
C ALA A 220 -11.40 -19.11 12.39
N LYS A 221 -11.33 -17.83 12.02
CA LYS A 221 -10.19 -17.23 11.31
C LYS A 221 -9.35 -16.38 12.25
N THR A 222 -8.04 -16.32 11.97
CA THR A 222 -7.10 -15.50 12.74
C THR A 222 -7.22 -14.04 12.32
N PHE A 223 -7.63 -13.18 13.26
CA PHE A 223 -7.56 -11.73 13.15
C PHE A 223 -6.92 -11.18 14.42
N ASP A 224 -5.68 -10.71 14.31
CA ASP A 224 -4.93 -10.10 15.41
C ASP A 224 -4.58 -8.67 15.04
N TYR A 225 -4.90 -7.71 15.91
CA TYR A 225 -4.72 -6.29 15.59
C TYR A 225 -4.21 -5.48 16.79
N VAL A 226 -3.60 -4.35 16.48
CA VAL A 226 -3.16 -3.35 17.47
C VAL A 226 -3.72 -1.99 17.09
N ILE A 227 -4.26 -1.28 18.08
CA ILE A 227 -4.67 0.13 17.98
C ILE A 227 -3.58 0.97 18.66
N TYR A 228 -2.92 1.83 17.90
CA TYR A 228 -1.84 2.69 18.36
C TYR A 228 -2.41 4.01 18.89
N GLU A 229 -2.38 4.17 20.20
CA GLU A 229 -2.95 5.32 20.89
C GLU A 229 -2.37 6.65 20.37
N GLY A 230 -3.23 7.65 20.18
CA GLY A 230 -2.87 8.98 19.70
C GLY A 230 -2.49 9.08 18.23
N ALA A 231 -2.27 7.96 17.56
CA ALA A 231 -1.93 7.96 16.14
C ALA A 231 -3.16 8.25 15.27
N GLY A 232 -2.95 9.01 14.19
CA GLY A 232 -4.00 9.33 13.21
C GLY A 232 -4.08 8.31 12.08
N HIS A 233 -5.09 8.48 11.21
CA HIS A 233 -5.14 7.77 9.93
C HIS A 233 -3.87 8.02 9.10
N GLY A 234 -3.30 6.99 8.51
CA GLY A 234 -2.07 7.13 7.71
C GLY A 234 -0.79 7.30 8.52
N PHE A 235 -0.78 6.89 9.80
CA PHE A 235 0.38 7.07 10.69
C PHE A 235 1.67 6.43 10.18
N MET A 236 1.61 5.39 9.34
CA MET A 236 2.81 4.81 8.73
C MET A 236 3.52 5.81 7.83
N ARG A 237 2.78 6.60 7.06
CA ARG A 237 3.33 7.65 6.19
C ARG A 237 3.65 8.92 6.97
N SER A 238 2.70 9.41 7.76
CA SER A 238 2.88 10.66 8.52
C SER A 238 3.90 10.51 9.67
N GLY A 239 4.13 9.30 10.16
CA GLY A 239 5.17 9.03 11.15
C GLY A 239 6.59 9.02 10.60
N GLU A 240 6.77 8.90 9.27
CA GLU A 240 8.07 9.02 8.60
C GLU A 240 8.35 10.44 8.10
N ALA A 241 7.34 11.30 8.02
CA ALA A 241 7.49 12.66 7.53
C ALA A 241 8.39 13.48 8.47
N PRO A 242 9.13 14.49 7.96
CA PRO A 242 9.99 15.34 8.79
C PRO A 242 9.25 16.08 9.91
N ASP A 243 7.98 16.40 9.68
CA ASP A 243 7.06 17.08 10.60
C ASP A 243 6.15 16.12 11.38
N ALA A 244 6.54 14.83 11.48
CA ALA A 244 5.76 13.81 12.19
C ALA A 244 5.51 14.19 13.65
N THR A 245 4.26 14.04 14.11
CA THR A 245 3.96 14.09 15.54
C THR A 245 4.61 12.93 16.26
N GLU A 246 4.90 13.10 17.55
CA GLU A 246 5.49 12.04 18.36
C GLU A 246 4.62 10.77 18.38
N ALA A 247 3.29 10.93 18.48
CA ALA A 247 2.35 9.80 18.46
C ALA A 247 2.42 9.01 17.14
N ASN A 248 2.42 9.69 15.99
CA ASN A 248 2.53 9.02 14.69
C ASN A 248 3.90 8.36 14.49
N ARG A 249 4.99 9.00 14.94
CA ARG A 249 6.34 8.42 14.86
C ARG A 249 6.45 7.16 15.69
N ARG A 250 6.03 7.21 16.95
CA ARG A 250 6.02 6.05 17.84
C ARG A 250 5.16 4.91 17.29
N ALA A 251 3.95 5.22 16.82
CA ALA A 251 3.06 4.23 16.23
C ALA A 251 3.66 3.58 14.98
N ARG A 252 4.28 4.38 14.09
CA ARG A 252 4.98 3.89 12.90
C ARG A 252 6.10 2.92 13.29
N ASP A 253 6.94 3.28 14.25
CA ASP A 253 8.08 2.46 14.66
C ASP A 253 7.63 1.15 15.30
N GLN A 254 6.64 1.18 16.19
CA GLN A 254 6.05 -0.01 16.80
C GLN A 254 5.36 -0.91 15.76
N ALA A 255 4.59 -0.32 14.86
CA ALA A 255 3.91 -1.07 13.79
C ALA A 255 4.92 -1.72 12.83
N TRP A 256 6.01 -1.02 12.50
CA TRP A 256 7.07 -1.56 11.65
C TRP A 256 7.79 -2.75 12.32
N GLN A 257 8.09 -2.64 13.61
CA GLN A 257 8.69 -3.74 14.37
C GLN A 257 7.75 -4.95 14.42
N ARG A 258 6.46 -4.73 14.74
CA ARG A 258 5.46 -5.80 14.76
C ARG A 258 5.29 -6.45 13.38
N TRP A 259 5.24 -5.65 12.32
CA TRP A 259 5.11 -6.17 10.96
C TRP A 259 6.29 -7.09 10.59
N LYS A 260 7.52 -6.66 10.85
CA LYS A 260 8.71 -7.48 10.61
C LYS A 260 8.70 -8.78 11.43
N ALA A 261 8.26 -8.73 12.68
CA ALA A 261 8.16 -9.94 13.53
C ALA A 261 7.11 -10.94 13.00
N LEU A 262 6.00 -10.45 12.45
CA LEU A 262 4.93 -11.29 11.89
C LEU A 262 5.24 -11.82 10.48
N LEU A 263 6.23 -11.26 9.78
CA LEU A 263 6.69 -11.73 8.46
C LEU A 263 7.73 -12.88 8.57
N GLN A 264 8.32 -13.11 9.73
CA GLN A 264 9.29 -14.20 9.99
C GLN A 264 8.59 -15.56 10.04
#